data_aa18847ed243c2a551f61ada6846360c
#
_entry.id   aa18847ed243c2a551f61ada6846360c
#
_cell.length_a   1.000
_cell.length_b   1.000
_cell.length_c   1.000
_cell.angle_alpha   90.00
_cell.angle_beta   90.00
_cell.angle_gamma   90.00
#
_symmetry.space_group_name_H-M   'P 1'
#
loop_
_entity.id
_entity.type
_entity.pdbx_description
1 polymer ?
#
loop_
_entity_poly.entity_id
_entity_poly.type
_entity_poly.pdbx_seq_one_letter_code
_entity_poly.pdbx_strand_id
1 'polypeptide(L)'
;MDLFLINTAQILYLCSYLMRDILWLRVLVVVGIIFMVPYYYMRSEPLIAAILWDLVFLSINAVQIIIILFERRQTRLSPDEQQLHQLVFRNLTPKEMLRLLKLAHWTEFSEGEMILTRGESVDKLILIFIGEMA
;
A
#
# COMPACT_ATOMS: atom_id res chain seq x y z
N MET A 1 -19.85 33.02 1.70
CA MET A 1 -18.63 32.24 1.43
C MET A 1 -18.38 31.24 2.55
N ASP A 2 -18.59 31.62 3.79
CA ASP A 2 -18.34 30.80 4.99
C ASP A 2 -19.15 29.50 5.07
N LEU A 3 -20.45 29.58 4.75
CA LEU A 3 -21.33 28.41 4.70
C LEU A 3 -20.92 27.39 3.61
N PHE A 4 -20.37 27.87 2.50
CA PHE A 4 -19.88 26.99 1.44
C PHE A 4 -18.65 26.23 1.90
N LEU A 5 -17.68 26.90 2.51
CA LEU A 5 -16.44 26.26 2.97
C LEU A 5 -16.71 25.18 4.02
N ILE A 6 -17.51 25.51 5.04
CA ILE A 6 -17.83 24.54 6.10
C ILE A 6 -18.63 23.35 5.59
N ASN A 7 -19.65 23.59 4.75
CA ASN A 7 -20.46 22.50 4.21
C ASN A 7 -19.64 21.59 3.30
N THR A 8 -18.75 22.16 2.46
CA THR A 8 -17.86 21.38 1.61
C THR A 8 -16.91 20.51 2.44
N ALA A 9 -16.31 21.07 3.48
CA ALA A 9 -15.46 20.32 4.38
C ALA A 9 -16.21 19.17 5.07
N GLN A 10 -17.41 19.42 5.57
CA GLN A 10 -18.23 18.38 6.24
C GLN A 10 -18.64 17.26 5.29
N ILE A 11 -19.00 17.57 4.04
CA ILE A 11 -19.31 16.57 3.02
C ILE A 11 -18.07 15.72 2.72
N LEU A 12 -16.88 16.33 2.60
CA LEU A 12 -15.64 15.61 2.37
C LEU A 12 -15.30 14.67 3.54
N TYR A 13 -15.49 15.12 4.78
CA TYR A 13 -15.31 14.26 5.94
C TYR A 13 -16.32 13.10 5.95
N LEU A 14 -17.59 13.37 5.65
CA LEU A 14 -18.59 12.30 5.53
C LEU A 14 -18.20 11.28 4.46
N CYS A 15 -17.82 11.75 3.28
CA CYS A 15 -17.33 10.89 2.21
C CYS A 15 -16.10 10.09 2.62
N SER A 16 -15.19 10.67 3.41
CA SER A 16 -13.99 9.96 3.88
C SER A 16 -14.35 8.74 4.72
N TYR A 17 -15.35 8.84 5.60
CA TYR A 17 -15.82 7.71 6.43
C TYR A 17 -16.48 6.58 5.64
N LEU A 18 -17.00 6.86 4.45
CA LEU A 18 -17.58 5.86 3.55
C LEU A 18 -16.52 5.11 2.73
N MET A 19 -15.29 5.60 2.70
CA MET A 19 -14.21 4.97 1.91
C MET A 19 -13.69 3.70 2.58
N ARG A 20 -13.63 2.61 1.81
CA ARG A 20 -13.02 1.35 2.24
C ARG A 20 -11.50 1.37 2.13
N ASP A 21 -10.95 2.21 1.27
CA ASP A 21 -9.51 2.36 1.08
C ASP A 21 -8.96 3.45 2.02
N ILE A 22 -8.04 3.04 2.89
CA ILE A 22 -7.41 3.91 3.89
C ILE A 22 -6.70 5.11 3.24
N LEU A 23 -6.11 4.94 2.07
CA LEU A 23 -5.44 6.05 1.36
C LEU A 23 -6.44 7.15 0.99
N TRP A 24 -7.57 6.78 0.36
CA TRP A 24 -8.60 7.74 -0.02
C TRP A 24 -9.25 8.41 1.18
N LEU A 25 -9.46 7.66 2.27
CA LEU A 25 -9.93 8.23 3.53
C LEU A 25 -8.99 9.36 3.99
N ARG A 26 -7.68 9.13 4.02
CA ARG A 26 -6.69 10.13 4.44
C ARG A 26 -6.65 11.34 3.50
N VAL A 27 -6.69 11.10 2.19
CA VAL A 27 -6.69 12.17 1.18
C VAL A 27 -7.91 13.08 1.35
N LEU A 28 -9.11 12.51 1.52
CA LEU A 28 -10.33 13.31 1.70
C LEU A 28 -10.31 14.13 2.99
N VAL A 29 -9.77 13.58 4.08
CA VAL A 29 -9.57 14.33 5.33
C VAL A 29 -8.65 15.52 5.12
N VAL A 30 -7.51 15.32 4.44
CA VAL A 30 -6.57 16.41 4.11
C VAL A 30 -7.25 17.51 3.29
N VAL A 31 -8.00 17.12 2.27
CA VAL A 31 -8.76 18.09 1.44
C VAL A 31 -9.78 18.83 2.29
N GLY A 32 -10.50 18.14 3.18
CA GLY A 32 -11.45 18.78 4.12
C GLY A 32 -10.79 19.82 5.01
N ILE A 33 -9.62 19.53 5.58
CA ILE A 33 -8.84 20.47 6.39
C ILE A 33 -8.45 21.71 5.58
N ILE A 34 -8.04 21.55 4.31
CA ILE A 34 -7.69 22.67 3.42
C ILE A 34 -8.87 23.64 3.24
N PHE A 35 -10.09 23.15 3.21
CA PHE A 35 -11.29 24.00 3.18
C PHE A 35 -11.64 24.61 4.54
N MET A 36 -11.31 23.93 5.63
CA MET A 36 -11.67 24.35 6.99
C MET A 36 -10.77 25.45 7.53
N VAL A 37 -9.46 25.39 7.24
CA VAL A 37 -8.48 26.40 7.72
C VAL A 37 -8.83 27.82 7.25
N PRO A 38 -9.12 28.11 5.96
CA PRO A 38 -9.58 29.42 5.53
C PRO A 38 -10.85 29.88 6.22
N TYR A 39 -11.81 28.97 6.45
CA TYR A 39 -13.03 29.29 7.18
C TYR A 39 -12.73 29.79 8.59
N TYR A 40 -11.85 29.14 9.34
CA TYR A 40 -11.46 29.57 10.68
C TYR A 40 -10.70 30.90 10.69
N TYR A 41 -9.90 31.14 9.68
CA TYR A 41 -9.09 32.37 9.56
C TYR A 41 -9.94 33.60 9.18
N MET A 42 -10.94 33.40 8.32
CA MET A 42 -11.78 34.51 7.79
C MET A 42 -12.87 34.99 8.76
N ARG A 43 -12.99 34.40 9.93
CA ARG A 43 -13.95 34.87 10.96
C ARG A 43 -13.48 36.18 11.57
N SER A 44 -14.44 36.96 12.06
CA SER A 44 -14.17 38.24 12.77
C SER A 44 -13.20 38.03 13.96
N GLU A 45 -13.29 36.88 14.60
CA GLU A 45 -12.32 36.41 15.60
C GLU A 45 -11.75 35.08 15.10
N PRO A 46 -10.48 35.06 14.62
CA PRO A 46 -9.86 33.84 14.11
C PRO A 46 -9.73 32.79 15.20
N LEU A 47 -10.13 31.56 14.87
CA LEU A 47 -10.07 30.41 15.79
C LEU A 47 -8.68 29.78 15.74
N ILE A 48 -7.68 30.43 16.29
CA ILE A 48 -6.27 30.01 16.25
C ILE A 48 -6.06 28.60 16.79
N ALA A 49 -6.73 28.25 17.91
CA ALA A 49 -6.64 26.92 18.49
C ALA A 49 -7.13 25.82 17.51
N ALA A 50 -8.23 26.07 16.78
CA ALA A 50 -8.71 25.12 15.77
C ALA A 50 -7.73 24.97 14.60
N ILE A 51 -7.16 26.07 14.12
CA ILE A 51 -6.15 26.06 13.05
C ILE A 51 -4.92 25.26 13.48
N LEU A 52 -4.42 25.43 14.71
CA LEU A 52 -3.28 24.67 15.23
C LEU A 52 -3.56 23.17 15.27
N TRP A 53 -4.74 22.76 15.74
CA TRP A 53 -5.14 21.35 15.74
C TRP A 53 -5.27 20.80 14.32
N ASP A 54 -5.85 21.55 13.41
CA ASP A 54 -5.96 21.14 12.01
C ASP A 54 -4.59 20.96 11.35
N LEU A 55 -3.59 21.78 11.68
CA LEU A 55 -2.22 21.62 11.22
C LEU A 55 -1.58 20.33 11.77
N VAL A 56 -1.84 19.98 13.04
CA VAL A 56 -1.40 18.70 13.62
C VAL A 56 -2.05 17.53 12.88
N PHE A 57 -3.36 17.56 12.67
CA PHE A 57 -4.07 16.50 11.92
C PHE A 57 -3.59 16.41 10.49
N LEU A 58 -3.35 17.54 9.82
CA LEU A 58 -2.77 17.58 8.47
C LEU A 58 -1.42 16.87 8.43
N SER A 59 -0.54 17.16 9.36
CA SER A 59 0.80 16.56 9.45
C SER A 59 0.72 15.04 9.64
N ILE A 60 -0.13 14.58 10.56
CA ILE A 60 -0.34 13.14 10.81
C ILE A 60 -0.87 12.45 9.56
N ASN A 61 -1.87 13.02 8.89
CA ASN A 61 -2.43 12.41 7.68
C ASN A 61 -1.44 12.42 6.52
N ALA A 62 -0.63 13.48 6.35
CA ALA A 62 0.41 13.55 5.33
C ALA A 62 1.46 12.45 5.53
N VAL A 63 1.97 12.27 6.75
CA VAL A 63 2.91 11.19 7.08
C VAL A 63 2.30 9.82 6.78
N GLN A 64 1.06 9.58 7.17
CA GLN A 64 0.37 8.32 6.92
C GLN A 64 0.17 8.05 5.42
N ILE A 65 -0.16 9.06 4.62
CA ILE A 65 -0.25 8.95 3.15
C ILE A 65 1.11 8.53 2.58
N ILE A 66 2.18 9.18 3.01
CA ILE A 66 3.54 8.86 2.57
C ILE A 66 3.88 7.39 2.89
N ILE A 67 3.64 6.94 4.12
CA ILE A 67 3.88 5.55 4.53
C ILE A 67 3.10 4.58 3.65
N ILE A 68 1.80 4.80 3.45
CA ILE A 68 0.94 3.93 2.61
C ILE A 68 1.46 3.88 1.17
N LEU A 69 1.87 5.01 0.60
CA LEU A 69 2.42 5.07 -0.75
C LEU A 69 3.75 4.32 -0.87
N PHE A 70 4.63 4.42 0.12
CA PHE A 70 5.87 3.64 0.16
C PHE A 70 5.59 2.14 0.27
N GLU A 71 4.69 1.73 1.15
CA GLU A 71 4.31 0.32 1.28
C GLU A 71 3.72 -0.24 -0.03
N ARG A 72 2.86 0.53 -0.71
CA ARG A 72 2.29 0.12 -2.00
C ARG A 72 3.34 0.01 -3.11
N ARG A 73 4.39 0.84 -3.09
CA ARG A 73 5.50 0.73 -4.04
C ARG A 73 6.35 -0.51 -3.79
N GLN A 74 6.62 -0.84 -2.54
CA GLN A 74 7.42 -2.00 -2.17
C GLN A 74 6.72 -3.34 -2.43
N THR A 75 5.40 -3.35 -2.59
CA THR A 75 4.61 -4.55 -2.88
C THR A 75 4.38 -4.81 -4.38
N ARG A 76 5.02 -4.05 -5.26
CA ARG A 76 4.95 -4.34 -6.70
C ARG A 76 5.88 -5.50 -7.04
N LEU A 77 5.27 -6.58 -7.51
CA LEU A 77 5.97 -7.72 -8.07
C LEU A 77 6.58 -7.34 -9.44
N SER A 78 7.75 -7.86 -9.76
CA SER A 78 8.32 -7.80 -11.11
C SER A 78 7.43 -8.58 -12.10
N PRO A 79 7.59 -8.41 -13.42
CA PRO A 79 6.81 -9.16 -14.40
C PRO A 79 6.92 -10.67 -14.21
N ASP A 80 8.13 -11.19 -13.94
CA ASP A 80 8.37 -12.62 -13.72
C ASP A 80 7.73 -13.10 -12.42
N GLU A 81 7.84 -12.31 -11.35
CA GLU A 81 7.18 -12.59 -10.07
C GLU A 81 5.67 -12.56 -10.18
N GLN A 82 5.10 -11.67 -11.02
CA GLN A 82 3.67 -11.64 -11.30
C GLN A 82 3.21 -12.91 -12.03
N GLN A 83 3.98 -13.37 -12.99
CA GLN A 83 3.70 -14.62 -13.70
C GLN A 83 3.74 -15.81 -12.75
N LEU A 84 4.76 -15.89 -11.91
CA LEU A 84 4.89 -16.92 -10.88
C LEU A 84 3.73 -16.88 -9.88
N HIS A 85 3.32 -15.69 -9.45
CA HIS A 85 2.16 -15.50 -8.57
C HIS A 85 0.87 -16.01 -9.22
N GLN A 86 0.65 -15.69 -10.49
CA GLN A 86 -0.56 -16.10 -11.21
C GLN A 86 -0.62 -17.60 -11.49
N LEU A 87 0.51 -18.24 -11.76
CA LEU A 87 0.56 -19.64 -12.12
C LEU A 87 0.55 -20.58 -10.90
N VAL A 88 1.31 -20.24 -9.87
CA VAL A 88 1.59 -21.15 -8.76
C VAL A 88 1.01 -20.65 -7.43
N PHE A 89 1.15 -19.37 -7.13
CA PHE A 89 0.86 -18.81 -5.81
C PHE A 89 -0.37 -17.88 -5.80
N ARG A 90 -1.42 -18.22 -6.52
CA ARG A 90 -2.66 -17.41 -6.64
C ARG A 90 -3.32 -17.08 -5.31
N ASN A 91 -3.14 -17.94 -4.29
CA ASN A 91 -3.78 -17.79 -2.99
C ASN A 91 -2.99 -16.88 -2.03
N LEU A 92 -1.76 -16.50 -2.40
CA LEU A 92 -0.95 -15.59 -1.60
C LEU A 92 -1.25 -14.14 -1.97
N THR A 93 -1.23 -13.27 -0.98
CA THR A 93 -1.21 -11.83 -1.26
C THR A 93 0.14 -11.41 -1.83
N PRO A 94 0.25 -10.31 -2.60
CA PRO A 94 1.53 -9.82 -3.12
C PRO A 94 2.59 -9.62 -2.01
N LYS A 95 2.16 -9.25 -0.81
CA LYS A 95 3.05 -9.06 0.35
C LYS A 95 3.61 -10.39 0.88
N GLU A 96 2.79 -11.43 0.92
CA GLU A 96 3.21 -12.79 1.30
C GLU A 96 4.13 -13.39 0.26
N MET A 97 3.80 -13.19 -1.01
CA MET A 97 4.64 -13.63 -2.14
C MET A 97 6.04 -13.01 -2.06
N LEU A 98 6.16 -11.69 -1.82
CA LEU A 98 7.44 -11.03 -1.65
C LEU A 98 8.23 -11.55 -0.44
N ARG A 99 7.55 -11.94 0.64
CA ARG A 99 8.20 -12.60 1.79
C ARG A 99 8.75 -13.97 1.43
N LEU A 100 7.98 -14.75 0.67
CA LEU A 100 8.41 -16.05 0.18
C LEU A 100 9.63 -15.91 -0.74
N LEU A 101 9.59 -14.98 -1.69
CA LEU A 101 10.67 -14.72 -2.64
C LEU A 101 11.96 -14.26 -1.96
N LYS A 102 11.88 -13.55 -0.84
CA LYS A 102 13.06 -13.18 -0.06
C LYS A 102 13.78 -14.38 0.57
N LEU A 103 13.08 -15.48 0.78
CA LEU A 103 13.65 -16.74 1.29
C LEU A 103 14.07 -17.67 0.16
N ALA A 104 13.60 -17.43 -1.07
CA ALA A 104 13.90 -18.23 -2.23
C ALA A 104 15.28 -17.88 -2.80
N HIS A 105 15.96 -18.88 -3.34
CA HIS A 105 17.20 -18.72 -4.07
C HIS A 105 16.97 -19.17 -5.50
N TRP A 106 17.25 -18.28 -6.44
CA TRP A 106 17.22 -18.60 -7.85
C TRP A 106 18.49 -19.34 -8.22
N THR A 107 18.34 -20.47 -8.86
CA THR A 107 19.46 -21.31 -9.32
C THR A 107 19.19 -21.74 -10.75
N GLU A 108 20.17 -21.59 -11.60
CA GLU A 108 20.15 -22.10 -12.97
C GLU A 108 20.89 -23.44 -13.00
N PHE A 109 20.29 -24.41 -13.66
CA PHE A 109 20.85 -25.72 -13.86
C PHE A 109 21.14 -25.94 -15.35
N SER A 110 22.22 -26.61 -15.65
CA SER A 110 22.58 -26.97 -17.01
C SER A 110 21.73 -28.14 -17.51
N GLU A 111 21.59 -28.26 -18.83
CA GLU A 111 20.91 -29.39 -19.43
C GLU A 111 21.55 -30.72 -19.03
N GLY A 112 20.76 -31.66 -18.50
CA GLY A 112 21.23 -32.95 -18.01
C GLY A 112 21.83 -32.94 -16.59
N GLU A 113 21.81 -31.79 -15.91
CA GLU A 113 22.30 -31.71 -14.53
C GLU A 113 21.29 -32.35 -13.56
N MET A 114 21.79 -33.18 -12.64
CA MET A 114 20.98 -33.89 -11.66
C MET A 114 20.64 -32.97 -10.51
N ILE A 115 19.36 -32.63 -10.38
CA ILE A 115 18.83 -31.73 -9.33
C ILE A 115 18.49 -32.48 -8.05
N LEU A 116 17.97 -33.72 -8.18
CA LEU A 116 17.53 -34.56 -7.08
C LEU A 116 17.91 -36.02 -7.34
N THR A 117 18.39 -36.70 -6.31
CA THR A 117 18.69 -38.15 -6.35
C THR A 117 17.60 -38.93 -5.61
N ARG A 118 17.08 -39.98 -6.20
CA ARG A 118 16.06 -40.84 -5.59
C ARG A 118 16.59 -41.45 -4.29
N GLY A 119 15.91 -41.20 -3.17
CA GLY A 119 16.27 -41.73 -1.86
C GLY A 119 17.03 -40.75 -0.96
N GLU A 120 17.39 -39.59 -1.44
CA GLU A 120 17.93 -38.51 -0.60
C GLU A 120 16.82 -37.75 0.09
N SER A 121 17.11 -37.25 1.30
CA SER A 121 16.15 -36.38 2.02
C SER A 121 16.13 -35.02 1.39
N VAL A 122 14.93 -34.54 1.00
CA VAL A 122 14.74 -33.20 0.43
C VAL A 122 14.33 -32.26 1.54
N ASP A 123 15.18 -31.30 1.85
CA ASP A 123 14.96 -30.26 2.88
C ASP A 123 14.48 -28.92 2.28
N LYS A 124 14.33 -28.86 0.94
CA LYS A 124 14.01 -27.64 0.19
C LYS A 124 12.82 -27.90 -0.74
N LEU A 125 11.96 -26.88 -0.86
CA LEU A 125 10.96 -26.85 -1.91
C LEU A 125 11.61 -26.38 -3.20
N ILE A 126 11.61 -27.22 -4.24
CA ILE A 126 12.13 -26.88 -5.55
C ILE A 126 10.97 -26.59 -6.47
N LEU A 127 10.97 -25.44 -7.09
CA LEU A 127 9.99 -25.02 -8.07
C LEU A 127 10.68 -24.73 -9.39
N ILE A 128 10.26 -25.43 -10.44
CA ILE A 128 10.74 -25.17 -11.80
C ILE A 128 9.90 -24.04 -12.38
N PHE A 129 10.58 -22.99 -12.78
CA PHE A 129 9.93 -21.82 -13.38
C PHE A 129 10.05 -21.84 -14.90
N ILE A 130 11.22 -22.25 -15.42
CA ILE A 130 11.49 -22.41 -16.85
C ILE A 130 12.24 -23.71 -17.05
N GLY A 131 11.78 -24.58 -17.95
CA GLY A 131 12.37 -25.87 -18.26
C GLY A 131 11.46 -27.05 -17.98
N GLU A 132 11.96 -28.25 -18.27
CA GLU A 132 11.27 -29.51 -18.02
C GLU A 132 12.20 -30.43 -17.21
N MET A 133 11.62 -31.25 -16.33
CA MET A 133 12.35 -32.34 -15.66
C MET A 133 12.02 -33.66 -16.35
N ALA A 134 13.00 -34.45 -16.64
CA ALA A 134 12.87 -35.82 -17.14
C ALA A 134 12.82 -36.84 -16.00
#